data_35a15b6a97729dc2cad6fb3d4fd6de7a
#
_entry.id   35a15b6a97729dc2cad6fb3d4fd6de7a
#
_cell.length_a   1.000
_cell.length_b   1.000
_cell.length_c   1.000
_cell.angle_alpha   90.00
_cell.angle_beta   90.00
_cell.angle_gamma   90.00
#
_symmetry.space_group_name_H-M   'P 1'
#
loop_
_entity.id
_entity.type
_entity.pdbx_description
1 polymer ?
#
loop_
_entity_poly.entity_id
_entity_poly.type
_entity_poly.pdbx_seq_one_letter_code
_entity_poly.pdbx_strand_id
1 'polypeptide(L)'
;MPNRISSIALSSLIIAGVTGTPATSQQAPSSKFVITKGKDTVGIELFSRDTATLWSEIHLATGLRWQITANLRADSSVDHIEATRLTRQGVSTGVSVHFGDTLVSATIMAPGGSEQAEVTTRGKAAPFLAISFALVEQLVQASHLGNGESAKWTVARLGAGDTATLTISRIHPDSALVSTTDVELRLALSKQGEILGGRYVGQEWMFERRKVR
;
A
#
# COMPACT_ATOMS: atom_id res chain seq x y z
N MET A 1 -74.26 -1.56 -11.96
CA MET A 1 -73.26 -0.99 -12.87
C MET A 1 -71.91 -1.48 -12.42
N PRO A 2 -71.20 -2.40 -13.10
CA PRO A 2 -69.93 -2.90 -12.67
C PRO A 2 -68.80 -2.12 -13.31
N ASN A 3 -67.89 -1.65 -12.48
CA ASN A 3 -66.62 -1.02 -12.84
C ASN A 3 -65.66 -2.03 -13.43
N ARG A 4 -65.17 -1.77 -14.63
CA ARG A 4 -64.09 -2.53 -15.28
C ARG A 4 -62.75 -2.03 -14.75
N ILE A 5 -62.00 -2.90 -14.13
CA ILE A 5 -60.58 -2.69 -13.74
C ILE A 5 -59.73 -3.15 -14.93
N SER A 6 -59.04 -2.21 -15.56
CA SER A 6 -58.05 -2.47 -16.62
C SER A 6 -56.76 -2.97 -16.02
N SER A 7 -56.38 -4.19 -16.36
CA SER A 7 -55.10 -4.77 -16.02
C SER A 7 -54.00 -4.15 -16.87
N ILE A 8 -53.06 -3.43 -16.22
CA ILE A 8 -51.82 -2.96 -16.83
C ILE A 8 -50.79 -4.07 -16.68
N ALA A 9 -50.40 -4.66 -17.80
CA ALA A 9 -49.31 -5.61 -17.85
C ALA A 9 -47.96 -4.87 -17.70
N LEU A 10 -47.27 -5.10 -16.59
CA LEU A 10 -45.93 -4.57 -16.34
C LEU A 10 -44.91 -5.52 -17.01
N SER A 11 -44.43 -5.13 -18.18
CA SER A 11 -43.32 -5.84 -18.84
C SER A 11 -42.00 -5.57 -18.10
N SER A 12 -41.51 -6.55 -17.37
CA SER A 12 -40.22 -6.50 -16.71
C SER A 12 -39.09 -6.63 -17.75
N LEU A 13 -38.44 -5.53 -18.04
CA LEU A 13 -37.20 -5.50 -18.84
C LEU A 13 -36.04 -5.94 -17.96
N ILE A 14 -35.59 -7.18 -18.09
CA ILE A 14 -34.38 -7.67 -17.43
C ILE A 14 -33.20 -7.15 -18.25
N ILE A 15 -32.56 -6.08 -17.78
CA ILE A 15 -31.27 -5.64 -18.26
C ILE A 15 -30.22 -6.50 -17.54
N ALA A 16 -29.73 -7.53 -18.21
CA ALA A 16 -28.54 -8.27 -17.79
C ALA A 16 -27.33 -7.35 -17.97
N GLY A 17 -27.01 -6.59 -16.93
CA GLY A 17 -25.77 -5.83 -16.84
C GLY A 17 -24.59 -6.81 -16.70
N VAL A 18 -23.88 -7.08 -17.79
CA VAL A 18 -22.57 -7.70 -17.75
C VAL A 18 -21.61 -6.69 -17.15
N THR A 19 -21.46 -6.71 -15.84
CA THR A 19 -20.34 -6.00 -15.16
C THR A 19 -19.07 -6.79 -15.43
N GLY A 20 -18.46 -6.54 -16.59
CA GLY A 20 -17.10 -6.95 -16.85
C GLY A 20 -16.21 -6.19 -15.87
N THR A 21 -15.75 -6.86 -14.82
CA THR A 21 -14.63 -6.39 -14.02
C THR A 21 -13.46 -6.19 -14.98
N PRO A 22 -12.86 -4.98 -15.08
CA PRO A 22 -11.66 -4.82 -15.89
C PRO A 22 -10.63 -5.79 -15.33
N ALA A 23 -10.21 -6.75 -16.14
CA ALA A 23 -9.06 -7.57 -15.83
C ALA A 23 -7.87 -6.63 -15.78
N THR A 24 -7.50 -6.18 -14.58
CA THR A 24 -6.26 -5.46 -14.35
C THR A 24 -5.16 -6.41 -14.80
N SER A 25 -4.50 -6.10 -15.91
CA SER A 25 -3.36 -6.89 -16.37
C SER A 25 -2.31 -6.82 -15.28
N GLN A 26 -2.20 -7.89 -14.52
CA GLN A 26 -1.27 -7.98 -13.41
C GLN A 26 0.14 -7.90 -14.00
N GLN A 27 0.79 -6.77 -13.83
CA GLN A 27 2.14 -6.53 -14.33
C GLN A 27 3.09 -7.55 -13.68
N ALA A 28 3.87 -8.25 -14.49
CA ALA A 28 4.81 -9.23 -13.98
C ALA A 28 5.80 -8.56 -13.00
N PRO A 29 6.11 -9.19 -11.84
CA PRO A 29 7.01 -8.60 -10.87
C PRO A 29 8.39 -8.37 -11.49
N SER A 30 8.92 -7.15 -11.36
CA SER A 30 10.22 -6.76 -11.90
C SER A 30 11.35 -6.84 -10.85
N SER A 31 10.99 -6.78 -9.58
CA SER A 31 11.92 -6.77 -8.45
C SER A 31 11.33 -7.51 -7.25
N LYS A 32 12.20 -7.92 -6.34
CA LYS A 32 11.80 -8.49 -5.05
C LYS A 32 12.69 -8.02 -3.93
N PHE A 33 12.13 -7.90 -2.73
CA PHE A 33 12.87 -7.83 -1.48
C PHE A 33 12.84 -9.19 -0.77
N VAL A 34 13.99 -9.64 -0.30
CA VAL A 34 14.10 -10.80 0.59
C VAL A 34 14.27 -10.26 2.00
N ILE A 35 13.38 -10.69 2.90
CA ILE A 35 13.35 -10.25 4.30
C ILE A 35 13.95 -11.36 5.15
N THR A 36 14.94 -11.03 5.97
CA THR A 36 15.62 -11.99 6.84
C THR A 36 15.57 -11.56 8.31
N LYS A 37 15.61 -12.54 9.20
CA LYS A 37 15.86 -12.36 10.64
C LYS A 37 17.05 -13.23 11.02
N GLY A 38 18.18 -12.60 11.33
CA GLY A 38 19.44 -13.31 11.42
C GLY A 38 19.79 -14.00 10.09
N LYS A 39 19.87 -15.34 10.09
CA LYS A 39 20.16 -16.15 8.88
C LYS A 39 18.90 -16.66 8.17
N ASP A 40 17.72 -16.52 8.75
CA ASP A 40 16.50 -17.12 8.25
C ASP A 40 15.74 -16.14 7.34
N THR A 41 15.28 -16.63 6.19
CA THR A 41 14.32 -15.88 5.35
C THR A 41 12.94 -15.94 5.99
N VAL A 42 12.42 -14.79 6.41
CA VAL A 42 11.13 -14.67 7.09
C VAL A 42 10.04 -14.05 6.19
N GLY A 43 10.41 -13.58 5.01
CA GLY A 43 9.46 -13.06 4.04
C GLY A 43 10.07 -12.70 2.70
N ILE A 44 9.19 -12.50 1.74
CA ILE A 44 9.52 -12.01 0.39
C ILE A 44 8.44 -11.00 0.01
N GLU A 45 8.85 -9.87 -0.54
CA GLU A 45 7.99 -8.92 -1.23
C GLU A 45 8.34 -8.93 -2.71
N LEU A 46 7.37 -9.27 -3.56
CA LEU A 46 7.43 -9.13 -5.01
C LEU A 46 6.78 -7.81 -5.40
N PHE A 47 7.37 -7.06 -6.31
CA PHE A 47 6.75 -5.80 -6.73
C PHE A 47 7.12 -5.41 -8.16
N SER A 48 6.27 -4.58 -8.73
CA SER A 48 6.50 -3.85 -9.97
C SER A 48 5.99 -2.42 -9.80
N ARG A 49 6.60 -1.51 -10.55
CA ARG A 49 6.22 -0.10 -10.56
C ARG A 49 6.43 0.50 -11.93
N ASP A 50 5.49 1.31 -12.35
CA ASP A 50 5.62 2.23 -13.47
C ASP A 50 5.32 3.68 -13.02
N THR A 51 5.05 4.58 -13.94
CA THR A 51 4.78 6.00 -13.64
C THR A 51 3.39 6.23 -13.01
N ALA A 52 2.45 5.29 -13.14
CA ALA A 52 1.06 5.44 -12.72
C ALA A 52 0.65 4.46 -11.63
N THR A 53 1.35 3.33 -11.51
CA THR A 53 0.95 2.24 -10.63
C THR A 53 2.13 1.62 -9.90
N LEU A 54 1.84 1.17 -8.68
CA LEU A 54 2.70 0.28 -7.91
C LEU A 54 1.87 -0.94 -7.52
N TRP A 55 2.40 -2.11 -7.83
CA TRP A 55 1.87 -3.38 -7.37
C TRP A 55 2.88 -4.06 -6.45
N SER A 56 2.42 -4.66 -5.36
CA SER A 56 3.26 -5.42 -4.43
C SER A 56 2.51 -6.61 -3.85
N GLU A 57 3.21 -7.72 -3.68
CA GLU A 57 2.74 -8.91 -2.98
C GLU A 57 3.77 -9.36 -1.94
N ILE A 58 3.35 -9.44 -0.68
CA ILE A 58 4.22 -9.80 0.45
C ILE A 58 3.79 -11.16 0.97
N HIS A 59 4.75 -12.07 1.11
CA HIS A 59 4.59 -13.39 1.70
C HIS A 59 5.47 -13.50 2.94
N LEU A 60 4.89 -13.71 4.11
CA LEU A 60 5.64 -13.96 5.34
C LEU A 60 5.65 -15.45 5.69
N ALA A 61 6.71 -15.93 6.31
CA ALA A 61 6.84 -17.30 6.79
C ALA A 61 5.74 -17.72 7.78
N THR A 62 5.12 -16.74 8.45
CA THR A 62 3.94 -16.94 9.31
C THR A 62 2.68 -17.37 8.55
N GLY A 63 2.68 -17.29 7.19
CA GLY A 63 1.52 -17.51 6.33
C GLY A 63 0.66 -16.28 6.12
N LEU A 64 1.04 -15.13 6.67
CA LEU A 64 0.42 -13.85 6.38
C LEU A 64 0.85 -13.39 4.98
N ARG A 65 -0.13 -12.92 4.19
CA ARG A 65 0.10 -12.33 2.86
C ARG A 65 -0.55 -10.96 2.79
N TRP A 66 0.07 -10.09 1.99
CA TRP A 66 -0.52 -8.82 1.59
C TRP A 66 -0.47 -8.71 0.07
N GLN A 67 -1.54 -8.22 -0.52
CA GLN A 67 -1.60 -7.79 -1.91
C GLN A 67 -1.94 -6.31 -1.92
N ILE A 68 -1.16 -5.53 -2.64
CA ILE A 68 -1.23 -4.06 -2.63
C ILE A 68 -1.22 -3.59 -4.07
N THR A 69 -2.15 -2.70 -4.38
CA THR A 69 -2.15 -1.94 -5.64
C THR A 69 -2.33 -0.47 -5.30
N ALA A 70 -1.44 0.38 -5.77
CA ALA A 70 -1.52 1.82 -5.55
C ALA A 70 -1.48 2.58 -6.88
N ASN A 71 -2.33 3.59 -7.00
CA ASN A 71 -2.28 4.57 -8.08
C ASN A 71 -1.39 5.72 -7.66
N LEU A 72 -0.50 6.13 -8.54
CA LEU A 72 0.50 7.17 -8.31
C LEU A 72 0.12 8.46 -9.04
N ARG A 73 0.37 9.59 -8.39
CA ARG A 73 0.31 10.91 -9.00
C ARG A 73 1.61 11.22 -9.75
N ALA A 74 1.60 12.26 -10.55
CA ALA A 74 2.76 12.73 -11.30
C ALA A 74 3.97 13.11 -10.41
N ASP A 75 3.73 13.53 -9.16
CA ASP A 75 4.77 13.82 -8.15
C ASP A 75 5.23 12.57 -7.40
N SER A 76 4.87 11.38 -7.87
CA SER A 76 5.14 10.10 -7.24
C SER A 76 4.44 9.88 -5.88
N SER A 77 3.56 10.78 -5.44
CA SER A 77 2.72 10.50 -4.26
C SER A 77 1.62 9.49 -4.61
N VAL A 78 1.13 8.77 -3.61
CA VAL A 78 0.00 7.84 -3.78
C VAL A 78 -1.30 8.62 -3.75
N ASP A 79 -2.15 8.39 -4.75
CA ASP A 79 -3.50 8.93 -4.82
C ASP A 79 -4.51 8.00 -4.15
N HIS A 80 -4.44 6.73 -4.52
CA HIS A 80 -5.35 5.70 -4.02
C HIS A 80 -4.57 4.40 -3.81
N ILE A 81 -4.94 3.63 -2.79
CA ILE A 81 -4.38 2.32 -2.53
C ILE A 81 -5.48 1.32 -2.18
N GLU A 82 -5.37 0.14 -2.75
CA GLU A 82 -6.10 -1.04 -2.34
C GLU A 82 -5.12 -2.05 -1.74
N ALA A 83 -5.38 -2.51 -0.53
CA ALA A 83 -4.57 -3.52 0.12
C ALA A 83 -5.46 -4.62 0.70
N THR A 84 -5.09 -5.87 0.45
CA THR A 84 -5.76 -7.03 0.99
C THR A 84 -4.79 -7.82 1.85
N ARG A 85 -5.20 -8.08 3.08
CA ARG A 85 -4.50 -8.95 4.03
C ARG A 85 -5.16 -10.32 4.06
N LEU A 86 -4.40 -11.37 3.80
CA LEU A 86 -4.85 -12.75 3.88
C LEU A 86 -4.10 -13.48 5.00
N THR A 87 -4.83 -14.14 5.88
CA THR A 87 -4.24 -14.99 6.92
C THR A 87 -4.09 -16.43 6.42
N ARG A 88 -3.35 -17.26 7.16
CA ARG A 88 -3.23 -18.69 6.86
C ARG A 88 -4.59 -19.41 6.86
N GLN A 89 -5.55 -18.96 7.63
CA GLN A 89 -6.92 -19.50 7.69
C GLN A 89 -7.81 -19.01 6.52
N GLY A 90 -7.28 -18.25 5.59
CA GLY A 90 -8.03 -17.70 4.47
C GLY A 90 -8.92 -16.50 4.84
N VAL A 91 -8.82 -15.97 6.07
CA VAL A 91 -9.53 -14.75 6.44
C VAL A 91 -8.89 -13.57 5.69
N SER A 92 -9.73 -12.86 4.97
CA SER A 92 -9.34 -11.69 4.18
C SER A 92 -9.86 -10.42 4.85
N THR A 93 -9.01 -9.41 4.90
CA THR A 93 -9.40 -8.04 5.26
C THR A 93 -8.88 -7.14 4.16
N GLY A 94 -9.78 -6.40 3.52
CA GLY A 94 -9.44 -5.41 2.51
C GLY A 94 -9.43 -4.01 3.10
N VAL A 95 -8.59 -3.13 2.57
CA VAL A 95 -8.64 -1.71 2.84
C VAL A 95 -8.46 -0.96 1.53
N SER A 96 -9.34 0.02 1.30
CA SER A 96 -9.24 0.97 0.19
C SER A 96 -9.07 2.35 0.81
N VAL A 97 -8.01 3.08 0.44
CA VAL A 97 -7.70 4.40 1.01
C VAL A 97 -7.47 5.41 -0.10
N HIS A 98 -8.16 6.52 -0.02
CA HIS A 98 -7.98 7.66 -0.91
C HIS A 98 -7.27 8.80 -0.18
N PHE A 99 -6.23 9.34 -0.81
CA PHE A 99 -5.38 10.38 -0.25
C PHE A 99 -5.66 11.71 -0.94
N GLY A 100 -6.56 12.52 -0.37
CA GLY A 100 -6.76 13.92 -0.79
C GLY A 100 -5.69 14.86 -0.20
N ASP A 101 -5.77 16.14 -0.53
CA ASP A 101 -4.79 17.14 -0.06
C ASP A 101 -4.86 17.37 1.46
N THR A 102 -6.06 17.29 2.05
CA THR A 102 -6.30 17.52 3.47
C THR A 102 -7.19 16.45 4.11
N LEU A 103 -7.60 15.45 3.34
CA LEU A 103 -8.51 14.40 3.80
C LEU A 103 -7.98 13.04 3.33
N VAL A 104 -7.92 12.11 4.25
CA VAL A 104 -7.72 10.67 3.97
C VAL A 104 -9.03 9.98 4.26
N SER A 105 -9.63 9.33 3.26
CA SER A 105 -10.82 8.51 3.42
C SER A 105 -10.47 7.04 3.22
N ALA A 106 -10.92 6.19 4.13
CA ALA A 106 -10.64 4.76 4.11
C ALA A 106 -11.94 3.97 4.21
N THR A 107 -12.01 2.88 3.45
CA THR A 107 -13.02 1.83 3.59
C THR A 107 -12.34 0.54 3.98
N ILE A 108 -12.68 0.00 5.14
CA ILE A 108 -12.16 -1.26 5.66
C ILE A 108 -13.22 -2.34 5.42
N MET A 109 -12.86 -3.40 4.73
CA MET A 109 -13.72 -4.54 4.42
C MET A 109 -13.25 -5.75 5.21
N ALA A 110 -14.09 -6.26 6.08
CA ALA A 110 -13.84 -7.46 6.89
C ALA A 110 -14.99 -8.47 6.72
N PRO A 111 -14.84 -9.74 7.12
CA PRO A 111 -15.89 -10.75 7.01
C PRO A 111 -17.23 -10.38 7.66
N GLY A 112 -17.24 -9.44 8.58
CA GLY A 112 -18.46 -8.96 9.28
C GLY A 112 -19.12 -7.73 8.68
N GLY A 113 -18.57 -7.14 7.62
CA GLY A 113 -19.08 -5.91 7.00
C GLY A 113 -17.99 -4.93 6.59
N SER A 114 -18.40 -3.73 6.21
CA SER A 114 -17.49 -2.64 5.86
C SER A 114 -17.65 -1.47 6.84
N GLU A 115 -16.54 -0.84 7.14
CA GLU A 115 -16.45 0.37 7.97
C GLU A 115 -15.79 1.48 7.15
N GLN A 116 -16.28 2.70 7.30
CA GLN A 116 -15.69 3.89 6.69
C GLN A 116 -15.07 4.76 7.77
N ALA A 117 -13.90 5.32 7.46
CA ALA A 117 -13.19 6.24 8.33
C ALA A 117 -12.65 7.41 7.50
N GLU A 118 -12.71 8.61 8.09
CA GLU A 118 -12.14 9.81 7.49
C GLU A 118 -11.23 10.51 8.50
N VAL A 119 -10.07 10.96 8.03
CA VAL A 119 -9.11 11.69 8.86
C VAL A 119 -8.67 12.93 8.12
N THR A 120 -8.88 14.08 8.75
CA THR A 120 -8.31 15.35 8.27
C THR A 120 -6.82 15.38 8.55
N THR A 121 -6.02 15.70 7.55
CA THR A 121 -4.56 15.76 7.65
C THR A 121 -4.05 17.18 7.50
N ARG A 122 -2.90 17.44 8.11
CA ARG A 122 -2.15 18.69 7.93
C ARG A 122 -0.96 18.40 7.02
N GLY A 123 -1.12 18.64 5.72
CA GLY A 123 -0.08 18.36 4.73
C GLY A 123 -0.23 16.99 4.04
N LYS A 124 0.81 16.59 3.32
CA LYS A 124 0.79 15.36 2.52
C LYS A 124 0.58 14.13 3.38
N ALA A 125 -0.33 13.27 2.93
CA ALA A 125 -0.59 11.96 3.53
C ALA A 125 -0.20 10.85 2.56
N ALA A 126 0.13 9.67 3.10
CA ALA A 126 0.54 8.52 2.30
C ALA A 126 0.26 7.20 3.01
N PRO A 127 0.20 6.06 2.29
CA PRO A 127 0.10 4.75 2.91
C PRO A 127 1.42 4.33 3.54
N PHE A 128 1.34 3.60 4.65
CA PHE A 128 2.50 2.99 5.28
C PHE A 128 2.18 1.57 5.77
N LEU A 129 3.02 0.64 5.37
CA LEU A 129 3.07 -0.71 5.90
C LEU A 129 4.54 -1.04 6.15
N ALA A 130 4.93 -1.22 7.41
CA ALA A 130 6.33 -1.35 7.81
C ALA A 130 7.09 -2.48 7.08
N ILE A 131 6.38 -3.53 6.67
CA ILE A 131 6.92 -4.68 5.94
C ILE A 131 6.85 -4.55 4.40
N SER A 132 6.33 -3.44 3.87
CA SER A 132 6.30 -3.16 2.43
C SER A 132 7.40 -2.16 2.06
N PHE A 133 8.52 -2.67 1.57
CA PHE A 133 9.65 -1.82 1.17
C PHE A 133 9.39 -1.12 -0.17
N ALA A 134 8.49 -1.67 -1.00
CA ALA A 134 8.00 -0.99 -2.20
C ALA A 134 7.22 0.30 -1.87
N LEU A 135 6.36 0.28 -0.83
CA LEU A 135 5.68 1.49 -0.34
C LEU A 135 6.65 2.46 0.34
N VAL A 136 7.62 1.95 1.11
CA VAL A 136 8.66 2.80 1.73
C VAL A 136 9.51 3.47 0.65
N GLU A 137 9.89 2.74 -0.41
CA GLU A 137 10.61 3.31 -1.55
C GLU A 137 9.79 4.41 -2.24
N GLN A 138 8.50 4.19 -2.42
CA GLN A 138 7.60 5.18 -3.01
C GLN A 138 7.55 6.47 -2.18
N LEU A 139 7.50 6.36 -0.86
CA LEU A 139 7.56 7.50 0.06
C LEU A 139 8.89 8.26 -0.01
N VAL A 140 10.01 7.53 -0.05
CA VAL A 140 11.35 8.14 -0.18
C VAL A 140 11.45 8.92 -1.48
N GLN A 141 10.96 8.37 -2.58
CA GLN A 141 10.97 9.04 -3.89
C GLN A 141 10.05 10.26 -3.94
N ALA A 142 8.81 10.14 -3.42
CA ALA A 142 7.85 11.25 -3.36
C ALA A 142 8.30 12.40 -2.43
N SER A 143 9.26 12.14 -1.55
CA SER A 143 9.80 13.16 -0.65
C SER A 143 10.78 14.12 -1.33
N HIS A 144 11.37 13.74 -2.47
CA HIS A 144 12.33 14.54 -3.25
C HIS A 144 13.47 15.18 -2.44
N LEU A 145 13.94 14.48 -1.38
CA LEU A 145 14.90 15.02 -0.43
C LEU A 145 16.33 15.07 -1.00
N GLY A 146 16.95 16.22 -0.88
CA GLY A 146 18.38 16.40 -1.02
C GLY A 146 19.16 15.82 0.18
N ASN A 147 20.48 15.74 0.03
CA ASN A 147 21.36 15.26 1.11
C ASN A 147 21.27 16.15 2.35
N GLY A 148 21.10 15.57 3.53
CA GLY A 148 20.94 16.27 4.80
C GLY A 148 19.53 16.82 5.07
N GLU A 149 18.58 16.64 4.15
CA GLU A 149 17.20 17.11 4.31
C GLU A 149 16.30 16.06 4.98
N SER A 150 15.20 16.55 5.52
CA SER A 150 14.17 15.74 6.16
C SER A 150 12.76 16.22 5.80
N ALA A 151 11.82 15.30 5.68
CA ALA A 151 10.40 15.59 5.51
C ALA A 151 9.56 14.81 6.51
N LYS A 152 8.41 15.39 6.88
CA LYS A 152 7.40 14.75 7.71
C LYS A 152 6.15 14.47 6.88
N TRP A 153 5.59 13.29 7.05
CA TRP A 153 4.38 12.84 6.40
C TRP A 153 3.35 12.40 7.45
N THR A 154 2.09 12.66 7.19
CA THR A 154 1.02 11.91 7.86
C THR A 154 0.85 10.60 7.13
N VAL A 155 0.94 9.46 7.82
CA VAL A 155 0.77 8.15 7.17
C VAL A 155 -0.43 7.40 7.73
N ALA A 156 -1.21 6.80 6.81
CA ALA A 156 -2.22 5.81 7.15
C ALA A 156 -1.53 4.45 7.28
N ARG A 157 -1.51 3.89 8.50
CA ARG A 157 -0.88 2.60 8.80
C ARG A 157 -1.82 1.45 8.44
N LEU A 158 -1.62 0.85 7.28
CA LEU A 158 -2.53 -0.18 6.72
C LEU A 158 -2.71 -1.40 7.62
N GLY A 159 -1.68 -1.76 8.41
CA GLY A 159 -1.73 -2.89 9.33
C GLY A 159 -2.39 -2.60 10.66
N ALA A 160 -2.38 -1.35 11.13
CA ALA A 160 -2.91 -0.91 12.41
C ALA A 160 -4.28 -0.22 12.28
N GLY A 161 -4.62 0.30 11.08
CA GLY A 161 -5.89 0.98 10.83
C GLY A 161 -5.96 2.38 11.46
N ASP A 162 -4.81 3.00 11.73
CA ASP A 162 -4.70 4.33 12.33
C ASP A 162 -3.75 5.24 11.53
N THR A 163 -3.49 6.43 12.02
CA THR A 163 -2.53 7.36 11.43
C THR A 163 -1.34 7.61 12.37
N ALA A 164 -0.18 7.90 11.77
CA ALA A 164 1.03 8.27 12.50
C ALA A 164 1.79 9.38 11.76
N THR A 165 2.72 10.02 12.44
CA THR A 165 3.73 10.86 11.81
C THR A 165 4.93 9.99 11.44
N LEU A 166 5.33 10.05 10.17
CA LEU A 166 6.53 9.41 9.65
C LEU A 166 7.52 10.50 9.26
N THR A 167 8.77 10.34 9.67
CA THR A 167 9.89 11.22 9.28
C THR A 167 10.80 10.46 8.34
N ILE A 168 11.15 11.09 7.22
CA ILE A 168 12.16 10.61 6.27
C ILE A 168 13.32 11.58 6.31
N SER A 169 14.53 11.09 6.52
CA SER A 169 15.75 11.90 6.54
C SER A 169 16.77 11.32 5.56
N ARG A 170 17.21 12.12 4.59
CA ARG A 170 18.29 11.74 3.67
C ARG A 170 19.63 12.03 4.35
N ILE A 171 20.28 11.02 4.89
CA ILE A 171 21.51 11.18 5.68
C ILE A 171 22.72 11.40 4.75
N HIS A 172 22.79 10.62 3.68
CA HIS A 172 23.81 10.69 2.63
C HIS A 172 23.16 10.43 1.26
N PRO A 173 23.86 10.68 0.15
CA PRO A 173 23.33 10.40 -1.19
C PRO A 173 22.87 8.94 -1.38
N ASP A 174 23.47 8.01 -0.65
CA ASP A 174 23.23 6.57 -0.71
C ASP A 174 22.50 6.00 0.51
N SER A 175 22.00 6.83 1.43
CA SER A 175 21.31 6.36 2.62
C SER A 175 20.21 7.29 3.12
N ALA A 176 19.17 6.68 3.69
CA ALA A 176 18.08 7.39 4.36
C ALA A 176 17.68 6.69 5.66
N LEU A 177 17.05 7.45 6.54
CA LEU A 177 16.38 7.01 7.74
C LEU A 177 14.89 7.26 7.58
N VAL A 178 14.07 6.26 7.85
CA VAL A 178 12.62 6.35 7.89
C VAL A 178 12.16 5.95 9.28
N SER A 179 11.46 6.83 9.98
CA SER A 179 11.06 6.59 11.36
C SER A 179 9.63 7.01 11.65
N THR A 180 8.96 6.20 12.47
CA THR A 180 7.73 6.51 13.20
C THR A 180 8.03 6.36 14.69
N THR A 181 6.99 6.47 15.56
CA THR A 181 7.13 6.18 17.00
C THR A 181 7.61 4.75 17.28
N ASP A 182 7.20 3.79 16.41
CA ASP A 182 7.35 2.36 16.69
C ASP A 182 8.36 1.66 15.79
N VAL A 183 8.75 2.30 14.68
CA VAL A 183 9.58 1.70 13.64
C VAL A 183 10.66 2.67 13.20
N GLU A 184 11.88 2.20 13.13
CA GLU A 184 13.01 2.90 12.52
C GLU A 184 13.70 1.99 11.52
N LEU A 185 13.83 2.48 10.26
CA LEU A 185 14.47 1.78 9.15
C LEU A 185 15.68 2.57 8.66
N ARG A 186 16.84 1.94 8.60
CA ARG A 186 18.00 2.44 7.85
C ARG A 186 18.03 1.82 6.47
N LEU A 187 18.06 2.66 5.46
CA LEU A 187 17.97 2.29 4.05
C LEU A 187 19.29 2.56 3.34
N ALA A 188 19.73 1.60 2.52
CA ALA A 188 20.74 1.80 1.50
C ALA A 188 20.05 2.12 0.17
N LEU A 189 20.49 3.16 -0.51
CA LEU A 189 19.84 3.68 -1.71
C LEU A 189 20.77 3.65 -2.91
N SER A 190 20.20 3.45 -4.10
CA SER A 190 20.89 3.67 -5.37
C SER A 190 21.01 5.17 -5.68
N LYS A 191 21.78 5.50 -6.70
CA LYS A 191 21.87 6.88 -7.23
C LYS A 191 20.50 7.42 -7.70
N GLN A 192 19.60 6.53 -8.12
CA GLN A 192 18.23 6.85 -8.56
C GLN A 192 17.22 6.92 -7.39
N GLY A 193 17.68 6.72 -6.15
CA GLY A 193 16.82 6.72 -4.96
C GLY A 193 16.05 5.42 -4.73
N GLU A 194 16.38 4.35 -5.47
CA GLU A 194 15.81 3.03 -5.23
C GLU A 194 16.40 2.41 -3.96
N ILE A 195 15.58 1.72 -3.18
CA ILE A 195 16.06 0.97 -2.02
C ILE A 195 16.82 -0.28 -2.50
N LEU A 196 18.08 -0.39 -2.14
CA LEU A 196 18.91 -1.58 -2.38
C LEU A 196 18.78 -2.60 -1.25
N GLY A 197 18.47 -2.13 -0.06
CA GLY A 197 18.27 -2.93 1.14
C GLY A 197 18.25 -2.06 2.39
N GLY A 198 18.24 -2.70 3.54
CA GLY A 198 18.24 -1.98 4.80
C GLY A 198 18.02 -2.89 6.00
N ARG A 199 17.79 -2.24 7.14
CA ARG A 199 17.55 -2.94 8.41
C ARG A 199 16.62 -2.16 9.32
N TYR A 200 15.90 -2.87 10.16
CA TYR A 200 15.22 -2.29 11.31
C TYR A 200 16.24 -1.98 12.41
N VAL A 201 16.18 -0.76 12.93
CA VAL A 201 17.07 -0.37 14.04
C VAL A 201 16.60 -1.05 15.33
N GLY A 202 17.54 -1.62 16.08
CA GLY A 202 17.25 -2.35 17.32
C GLY A 202 16.63 -3.73 17.12
N GLN A 203 16.57 -4.23 15.88
CA GLN A 203 16.05 -5.56 15.55
C GLN A 203 17.03 -6.31 14.64
N GLU A 204 16.94 -7.64 14.63
CA GLU A 204 17.74 -8.51 13.73
C GLU A 204 17.16 -8.62 12.31
N TRP A 205 16.17 -7.77 11.98
CA TRP A 205 15.51 -7.81 10.70
C TRP A 205 16.28 -7.00 9.67
N MET A 206 16.54 -7.63 8.53
CA MET A 206 17.20 -7.03 7.38
C MET A 206 16.38 -7.33 6.12
N PHE A 207 16.58 -6.56 5.07
CA PHE A 207 16.01 -6.81 3.77
C PHE A 207 16.98 -6.39 2.67
N GLU A 208 16.90 -7.09 1.55
CA GLU A 208 17.78 -6.89 0.39
C GLU A 208 16.97 -6.98 -0.90
N ARG A 209 17.20 -6.04 -1.80
CA ARG A 209 16.61 -6.06 -3.14
C ARG A 209 17.33 -7.07 -4.02
N ARG A 210 16.56 -7.87 -4.75
CA ARG A 210 17.05 -8.82 -5.74
C ARG A 210 16.20 -8.73 -7.02
N LYS A 211 16.82 -8.96 -8.18
CA LYS A 211 16.08 -9.10 -9.44
C LYS A 211 15.24 -10.39 -9.42
N VAL A 212 14.07 -10.33 -10.00
CA VAL A 212 13.28 -11.52 -10.31
C VAL A 212 13.93 -12.18 -11.53
N ARG A 213 14.28 -13.46 -11.41
CA ARG A 213 14.83 -14.26 -12.51
C ARG A 213 13.69 -15.00 -13.18
#